data_86e18630658a23994cc3e31d3702ed67
#
_entry.id   86e18630658a23994cc3e31d3702ed67
#
_cell.length_a   1.000
_cell.length_b   1.000
_cell.length_c   1.000
_cell.angle_alpha   90.00
_cell.angle_beta   90.00
_cell.angle_gamma   90.00
#
_symmetry.space_group_name_H-M   'P 1'
#
loop_
_entity.id
_entity.type
_entity.pdbx_description
1 polymer ?
#
loop_
_entity_poly.entity_id
_entity_poly.type
_entity_poly.pdbx_seq_one_letter_code
_entity_poly.pdbx_strand_id
1 'polypeptide(L)'
;TEYGTLYSKKELEEINKVCKEYELLLFADGARLAYALGSSECDTSLKSIANLCDVFYIGGTKCGALLGEAIVFTNKDICKHFFTNMKLFGGVLAKSRVMGIQFDVLFSGGLYERLGKTGVDAAMKIKSALIEKGYELYLDSPTNQQFIVVDDLQREKLSENVAFGFMETLENRKHVIRFCTSWATADEDVNKLIEIL
;
A
#
# COMPACT_ATOMS: atom_id res chain seq x y z
N THR A 1 -0.52 -1.04 5.46
CA THR A 1 -0.01 0.14 4.71
C THR A 1 -1.07 1.24 4.47
N GLU A 2 -2.25 1.20 5.06
CA GLU A 2 -3.26 2.25 4.84
C GLU A 2 -2.79 3.59 5.41
N TYR A 3 -2.27 3.58 6.63
CA TYR A 3 -1.63 4.75 7.25
C TYR A 3 -0.12 4.81 7.00
N GLY A 4 0.38 4.11 5.99
CA GLY A 4 1.79 4.14 5.63
C GLY A 4 2.73 3.48 6.64
N THR A 5 2.22 2.65 7.54
CA THR A 5 3.02 1.87 8.49
C THR A 5 3.31 0.47 7.96
N LEU A 6 4.38 -0.12 8.43
CA LEU A 6 4.77 -1.49 8.12
C LEU A 6 4.68 -2.35 9.38
N TYR A 7 4.27 -3.61 9.21
CA TYR A 7 4.53 -4.64 10.21
C TYR A 7 5.91 -5.22 9.97
N SER A 8 6.74 -5.26 10.99
CA SER A 8 7.99 -6.01 10.95
C SER A 8 7.74 -7.51 10.90
N LYS A 9 8.72 -8.26 10.43
CA LYS A 9 8.64 -9.72 10.42
C LYS A 9 8.35 -10.27 11.83
N LYS A 10 8.99 -9.71 12.85
CA LYS A 10 8.79 -10.11 14.25
C LYS A 10 7.35 -9.88 14.71
N GLU A 11 6.76 -8.71 14.41
CA GLU A 11 5.35 -8.43 14.76
C GLU A 11 4.40 -9.41 14.07
N LEU A 12 4.64 -9.72 12.78
CA LEU A 12 3.85 -10.73 12.06
C LEU A 12 3.99 -12.12 12.66
N GLU A 13 5.17 -12.50 13.13
CA GLU A 13 5.41 -13.77 13.83
C GLU A 13 4.66 -13.81 15.16
N GLU A 14 4.65 -12.72 15.93
CA GLU A 14 3.90 -12.59 17.18
C GLU A 14 2.38 -12.66 16.95
N ILE A 15 1.87 -11.96 15.94
CA ILE A 15 0.45 -12.04 15.56
C ILE A 15 0.08 -13.46 15.13
N ASN A 16 0.89 -14.09 14.28
CA ASN A 16 0.66 -15.48 13.87
C ASN A 16 0.63 -16.46 15.06
N LYS A 17 1.51 -16.26 16.04
CA LYS A 17 1.54 -17.07 17.26
C LYS A 17 0.22 -16.94 18.03
N VAL A 18 -0.25 -15.72 18.24
CA VAL A 18 -1.54 -15.46 18.91
C VAL A 18 -2.70 -16.07 18.12
N CYS A 19 -2.72 -15.90 16.80
CA CYS A 19 -3.76 -16.51 15.97
C CYS A 19 -3.79 -18.04 16.14
N LYS A 20 -2.63 -18.69 16.15
CA LYS A 20 -2.55 -20.14 16.35
C LYS A 20 -2.98 -20.57 17.76
N GLU A 21 -2.64 -19.81 18.78
CA GLU A 21 -3.05 -20.09 20.16
C GLU A 21 -4.57 -20.08 20.33
N TYR A 22 -5.26 -19.18 19.61
CA TYR A 22 -6.71 -19.04 19.68
C TYR A 22 -7.45 -19.71 18.50
N GLU A 23 -6.77 -20.56 17.73
CA GLU A 23 -7.33 -21.26 16.55
C GLU A 23 -7.96 -20.28 15.52
N LEU A 24 -7.39 -19.09 15.38
CA LEU A 24 -7.82 -18.09 14.42
C LEU A 24 -7.04 -18.19 13.12
N LEU A 25 -7.70 -17.90 12.02
CA LEU A 25 -7.05 -17.76 10.71
C LEU A 25 -6.51 -16.35 10.55
N LEU A 26 -5.29 -16.23 10.03
CA LEU A 26 -4.65 -14.95 9.76
C LEU A 26 -4.78 -14.58 8.28
N PHE A 27 -5.49 -13.49 8.03
CA PHE A 27 -5.64 -12.89 6.70
C PHE A 27 -4.87 -11.58 6.62
N ALA A 28 -4.02 -11.41 5.59
CA ALA A 28 -3.33 -10.15 5.35
C ALA A 28 -3.90 -9.40 4.13
N ASP A 29 -4.35 -8.16 4.37
CA ASP A 29 -4.75 -7.22 3.33
C ASP A 29 -3.50 -6.61 2.68
N GLY A 30 -3.18 -7.04 1.48
CA GLY A 30 -2.02 -6.61 0.70
C GLY A 30 -2.32 -5.58 -0.38
N ALA A 31 -3.35 -4.74 -0.23
CA ALA A 31 -3.75 -3.75 -1.26
C ALA A 31 -2.61 -2.83 -1.73
N ARG A 32 -1.64 -2.54 -0.85
CA ARG A 32 -0.45 -1.73 -1.15
C ARG A 32 0.86 -2.48 -0.89
N LEU A 33 0.82 -3.80 -1.01
CA LEU A 33 1.95 -4.67 -0.66
C LEU A 33 3.22 -4.35 -1.45
N ALA A 34 3.11 -3.96 -2.72
CA ALA A 34 4.25 -3.54 -3.53
C ALA A 34 5.06 -2.42 -2.86
N TYR A 35 4.36 -1.42 -2.30
CA TYR A 35 5.00 -0.28 -1.64
C TYR A 35 5.56 -0.63 -0.26
N ALA A 36 4.98 -1.61 0.41
CA ALA A 36 5.59 -2.18 1.61
C ALA A 36 6.91 -2.88 1.26
N LEU A 37 6.89 -3.79 0.28
CA LEU A 37 8.07 -4.51 -0.19
C LEU A 37 9.14 -3.61 -0.83
N GLY A 38 8.73 -2.48 -1.42
CA GLY A 38 9.62 -1.48 -2.01
C GLY A 38 10.29 -0.54 -0.99
N SER A 39 9.85 -0.55 0.27
CA SER A 39 10.44 0.25 1.35
C SER A 39 11.77 -0.32 1.80
N SER A 40 12.75 0.56 2.05
CA SER A 40 14.04 0.17 2.65
C SER A 40 13.92 -0.32 4.10
N GLU A 41 12.82 0.01 4.77
CA GLU A 41 12.54 -0.42 6.15
C GLU A 41 11.79 -1.77 6.21
N CYS A 42 11.41 -2.34 5.06
CA CYS A 42 10.72 -3.61 5.01
C CYS A 42 11.69 -4.78 5.24
N ASP A 43 11.47 -5.53 6.31
CA ASP A 43 12.20 -6.75 6.64
C ASP A 43 11.45 -8.03 6.28
N THR A 44 10.33 -7.91 5.57
CA THR A 44 9.48 -9.01 5.12
C THR A 44 9.62 -9.29 3.63
N SER A 45 9.13 -10.43 3.19
CA SER A 45 9.06 -10.84 1.80
C SER A 45 7.75 -11.58 1.53
N LEU A 46 7.37 -11.75 0.26
CA LEU A 46 6.20 -12.56 -0.10
C LEU A 46 6.27 -13.97 0.50
N LYS A 47 7.49 -14.54 0.55
CA LYS A 47 7.70 -15.86 1.14
C LYS A 47 7.49 -15.87 2.66
N SER A 48 7.95 -14.84 3.38
CA SER A 48 7.72 -14.74 4.82
C SER A 48 6.24 -14.52 5.15
N ILE A 49 5.55 -13.68 4.39
CA ILE A 49 4.10 -13.49 4.51
C ILE A 49 3.35 -14.80 4.27
N ALA A 50 3.71 -15.53 3.20
CA ALA A 50 3.11 -16.84 2.90
C ALA A 50 3.34 -17.90 3.99
N ASN A 51 4.43 -17.81 4.74
CA ASN A 51 4.68 -18.72 5.86
C ASN A 51 3.91 -18.36 7.14
N LEU A 52 3.45 -17.13 7.24
CA LEU A 52 2.83 -16.60 8.47
C LEU A 52 1.30 -16.44 8.33
N CYS A 53 0.78 -16.21 7.13
CA CYS A 53 -0.65 -16.00 6.90
C CYS A 53 -1.30 -17.24 6.28
N ASP A 54 -2.56 -17.51 6.64
CA ASP A 54 -3.40 -18.56 6.02
C ASP A 54 -3.90 -18.11 4.64
N VAL A 55 -4.20 -16.82 4.51
CA VAL A 55 -4.59 -16.15 3.26
C VAL A 55 -3.98 -14.76 3.22
N PHE A 56 -3.59 -14.32 2.05
CA PHE A 56 -3.31 -12.91 1.81
C PHE A 56 -3.63 -12.57 0.36
N TYR A 57 -3.86 -11.30 0.07
CA TYR A 57 -3.90 -10.90 -1.32
C TYR A 57 -2.77 -9.92 -1.65
N ILE A 58 -2.40 -9.95 -2.92
CA ILE A 58 -1.35 -9.12 -3.49
C ILE A 58 -2.03 -8.07 -4.35
N GLY A 59 -1.94 -6.82 -3.91
CA GLY A 59 -2.57 -5.70 -4.58
C GLY A 59 -1.98 -5.49 -5.97
N GLY A 60 -2.83 -5.49 -7.00
CA GLY A 60 -2.44 -5.26 -8.38
C GLY A 60 -2.83 -3.87 -8.87
N THR A 61 -4.06 -3.43 -8.60
CA THR A 61 -4.62 -2.20 -9.18
C THR A 61 -3.91 -0.91 -8.75
N LYS A 62 -3.25 -0.91 -7.59
CA LYS A 62 -2.43 0.22 -7.15
C LYS A 62 -0.99 0.17 -7.66
N CYS A 63 -0.59 -0.94 -8.29
CA CYS A 63 0.79 -1.19 -8.72
C CYS A 63 0.86 -1.82 -10.13
N GLY A 64 0.27 -1.17 -11.12
CA GLY A 64 0.46 -1.48 -12.54
C GLY A 64 -0.55 -2.44 -13.16
N ALA A 65 -1.37 -3.17 -12.39
CA ALA A 65 -2.46 -3.95 -12.98
C ALA A 65 -3.63 -3.06 -13.39
N LEU A 66 -4.27 -3.37 -14.50
CA LEU A 66 -5.46 -2.65 -14.95
C LEU A 66 -6.68 -2.98 -14.10
N LEU A 67 -6.76 -4.21 -13.58
CA LEU A 67 -7.86 -4.68 -12.75
C LEU A 67 -7.45 -5.93 -11.94
N GLY A 68 -8.15 -6.14 -10.82
CA GLY A 68 -8.04 -7.36 -10.03
C GLY A 68 -6.87 -7.39 -9.07
N GLU A 69 -6.94 -8.41 -8.21
CA GLU A 69 -5.97 -8.70 -7.16
C GLU A 69 -5.63 -10.18 -7.19
N ALA A 70 -4.43 -10.58 -6.78
CA ALA A 70 -4.07 -11.98 -6.67
C ALA A 70 -4.26 -12.47 -5.23
N ILE A 71 -5.18 -13.43 -5.01
CA ILE A 71 -5.41 -14.03 -3.71
C ILE A 71 -4.57 -15.29 -3.58
N VAL A 72 -3.81 -15.39 -2.49
CA VAL A 72 -2.94 -16.52 -2.17
C VAL A 72 -3.48 -17.25 -0.94
N PHE A 73 -3.85 -18.52 -1.12
CA PHE A 73 -4.19 -19.44 -0.06
C PHE A 73 -2.98 -20.31 0.27
N THR A 74 -2.42 -20.17 1.44
CA THR A 74 -1.36 -21.04 1.96
C THR A 74 -1.96 -22.22 2.70
N ASN A 75 -3.10 -22.01 3.36
CA ASN A 75 -3.93 -23.05 3.97
C ASN A 75 -4.99 -23.53 2.96
N LYS A 76 -4.78 -24.70 2.37
CA LYS A 76 -5.66 -25.26 1.34
C LYS A 76 -7.03 -25.69 1.87
N ASP A 77 -7.15 -25.93 3.15
CA ASP A 77 -8.41 -26.40 3.74
C ASP A 77 -9.50 -25.34 3.75
N ILE A 78 -9.12 -24.07 3.77
CA ILE A 78 -10.04 -22.94 3.78
C ILE A 78 -10.49 -22.48 2.39
N CYS A 79 -9.85 -22.98 1.31
CA CYS A 79 -10.23 -22.57 -0.05
C CYS A 79 -11.33 -23.44 -0.67
N LYS A 80 -11.96 -24.35 0.10
CA LYS A 80 -13.08 -25.15 -0.37
C LYS A 80 -14.21 -24.28 -0.91
N HIS A 81 -14.68 -24.62 -2.11
CA HIS A 81 -15.74 -23.87 -2.81
C HIS A 81 -15.38 -22.41 -3.17
N PHE A 82 -14.12 -21.97 -3.01
CA PHE A 82 -13.73 -20.58 -3.31
C PHE A 82 -14.07 -20.18 -4.75
N PHE A 83 -13.80 -21.03 -5.75
CA PHE A 83 -14.14 -20.74 -7.13
C PHE A 83 -15.65 -20.59 -7.36
N THR A 84 -16.46 -21.43 -6.73
CA THR A 84 -17.93 -21.35 -6.80
C THR A 84 -18.42 -20.05 -6.16
N ASN A 85 -17.90 -19.69 -5.00
CA ASN A 85 -18.22 -18.43 -4.33
C ASN A 85 -17.79 -17.23 -5.15
N MET A 86 -16.56 -17.24 -5.69
CA MET A 86 -16.06 -16.19 -6.57
C MET A 86 -16.97 -16.00 -7.79
N LYS A 87 -17.44 -17.09 -8.41
CA LYS A 87 -18.38 -17.04 -9.52
C LYS A 87 -19.74 -16.47 -9.09
N LEU A 88 -20.26 -16.89 -7.93
CA LEU A 88 -21.53 -16.41 -7.38
C LEU A 88 -21.53 -14.90 -7.13
N PHE A 89 -20.42 -14.36 -6.65
CA PHE A 89 -20.22 -12.91 -6.42
C PHE A 89 -19.70 -12.13 -7.64
N GLY A 90 -19.72 -12.73 -8.84
CA GLY A 90 -19.33 -12.05 -10.07
C GLY A 90 -17.82 -11.86 -10.28
N GLY A 91 -16.97 -12.48 -9.45
CA GLY A 91 -15.51 -12.37 -9.53
C GLY A 91 -14.87 -13.20 -10.66
N VAL A 92 -15.64 -14.05 -11.37
CA VAL A 92 -15.14 -14.84 -12.50
C VAL A 92 -15.54 -14.18 -13.81
N LEU A 93 -14.57 -13.58 -14.48
CA LEU A 93 -14.77 -12.96 -15.79
C LEU A 93 -14.61 -14.00 -16.90
N ALA A 94 -15.39 -13.87 -17.99
CA ALA A 94 -15.29 -14.75 -19.17
C ALA A 94 -13.88 -14.75 -19.81
N LYS A 95 -13.17 -13.64 -19.70
CA LYS A 95 -11.80 -13.45 -20.20
C LYS A 95 -10.78 -13.31 -19.04
N SER A 96 -10.97 -14.04 -17.96
CA SER A 96 -10.14 -13.96 -16.74
C SER A 96 -8.65 -14.21 -16.97
N ARG A 97 -8.26 -14.88 -18.05
CA ARG A 97 -6.84 -15.05 -18.44
C ARG A 97 -6.11 -13.71 -18.57
N VAL A 98 -6.80 -12.61 -18.89
CA VAL A 98 -6.20 -11.27 -19.00
C VAL A 98 -5.67 -10.83 -17.64
N MET A 99 -6.39 -11.15 -16.56
CA MET A 99 -5.94 -10.89 -15.19
C MET A 99 -4.70 -11.74 -14.85
N GLY A 100 -4.71 -13.02 -15.21
CA GLY A 100 -3.56 -13.91 -15.02
C GLY A 100 -2.30 -13.41 -15.75
N ILE A 101 -2.43 -12.95 -16.98
CA ILE A 101 -1.32 -12.40 -17.77
C ILE A 101 -0.73 -11.14 -17.09
N GLN A 102 -1.55 -10.25 -16.52
CA GLN A 102 -1.06 -9.08 -15.79
C GLN A 102 -0.17 -9.49 -14.61
N PHE A 103 -0.62 -10.45 -13.82
CA PHE A 103 0.16 -10.93 -12.68
C PHE A 103 1.40 -11.73 -13.10
N ASP A 104 1.33 -12.50 -14.18
CA ASP A 104 2.50 -13.16 -14.77
C ASP A 104 3.58 -12.13 -15.14
N VAL A 105 3.19 -11.05 -15.82
CA VAL A 105 4.10 -9.94 -16.15
C VAL A 105 4.63 -9.25 -14.89
N LEU A 106 3.76 -8.91 -13.93
CA LEU A 106 4.16 -8.21 -12.71
C LEU A 106 5.15 -9.01 -11.88
N PHE A 107 5.00 -10.33 -11.80
CA PHE A 107 5.92 -11.19 -11.04
C PHE A 107 7.14 -11.66 -11.84
N SER A 108 7.19 -11.36 -13.14
CA SER A 108 8.36 -11.67 -13.96
C SER A 108 9.50 -10.69 -13.69
N GLY A 109 10.70 -11.24 -13.44
CA GLY A 109 11.94 -10.46 -13.28
C GLY A 109 11.91 -9.40 -12.17
N GLY A 110 11.10 -9.58 -11.13
CA GLY A 110 11.02 -8.65 -9.98
C GLY A 110 10.38 -7.30 -10.34
N LEU A 111 9.49 -7.25 -11.33
CA LEU A 111 8.86 -6.00 -11.76
C LEU A 111 7.97 -5.42 -10.65
N TYR A 112 7.22 -6.26 -9.93
CA TYR A 112 6.30 -5.84 -8.87
C TYR A 112 7.00 -5.03 -7.78
N GLU A 113 8.13 -5.53 -7.27
CA GLU A 113 8.93 -4.86 -6.26
C GLU A 113 9.58 -3.58 -6.79
N ARG A 114 10.06 -3.59 -8.05
CA ARG A 114 10.62 -2.37 -8.68
C ARG A 114 9.59 -1.27 -8.82
N LEU A 115 8.36 -1.59 -9.26
CA LEU A 115 7.27 -0.61 -9.35
C LEU A 115 6.91 -0.05 -7.98
N GLY A 116 6.86 -0.92 -6.96
CA GLY A 116 6.66 -0.50 -5.57
C GLY A 116 7.75 0.46 -5.10
N LYS A 117 9.01 0.11 -5.36
CA LYS A 117 10.17 0.95 -5.00
C LYS A 117 10.12 2.32 -5.68
N THR A 118 9.78 2.39 -6.97
CA THR A 118 9.65 3.68 -7.68
C THR A 118 8.69 4.63 -6.96
N GLY A 119 7.52 4.12 -6.55
CA GLY A 119 6.55 4.92 -5.81
C GLY A 119 7.06 5.34 -4.43
N VAL A 120 7.78 4.47 -3.72
CA VAL A 120 8.38 4.79 -2.41
C VAL A 120 9.49 5.83 -2.56
N ASP A 121 10.38 5.69 -3.54
CA ASP A 121 11.48 6.65 -3.77
C ASP A 121 10.92 8.07 -4.05
N ALA A 122 9.85 8.18 -4.83
CA ALA A 122 9.14 9.44 -5.06
C ALA A 122 8.56 10.03 -3.76
N ALA A 123 7.94 9.18 -2.92
CA ALA A 123 7.40 9.60 -1.62
C ALA A 123 8.50 10.08 -0.66
N MET A 124 9.66 9.45 -0.65
CA MET A 124 10.78 9.87 0.20
C MET A 124 11.34 11.23 -0.21
N LYS A 125 11.35 11.58 -1.51
CA LYS A 125 11.69 12.94 -1.96
C LYS A 125 10.70 13.97 -1.43
N ILE A 126 9.38 13.67 -1.51
CA ILE A 126 8.34 14.55 -0.97
C ILE A 126 8.48 14.68 0.56
N LYS A 127 8.70 13.58 1.28
CA LYS A 127 8.91 13.57 2.73
C LYS A 127 10.06 14.47 3.15
N SER A 128 11.21 14.36 2.48
CA SER A 128 12.37 15.20 2.76
C SER A 128 12.04 16.68 2.58
N ALA A 129 11.36 17.05 1.50
CA ALA A 129 10.93 18.42 1.25
C ALA A 129 9.94 18.94 2.28
N LEU A 130 8.97 18.11 2.71
CA LEU A 130 8.01 18.46 3.77
C LEU A 130 8.74 18.79 5.08
N ILE A 131 9.73 17.97 5.46
CA ILE A 131 10.55 18.20 6.66
C ILE A 131 11.37 19.48 6.52
N GLU A 132 12.06 19.68 5.40
CA GLU A 132 12.89 20.89 5.13
C GLU A 132 12.07 22.18 5.17
N LYS A 133 10.81 22.12 4.71
CA LYS A 133 9.88 23.26 4.72
C LYS A 133 9.11 23.43 6.04
N GLY A 134 9.39 22.58 7.03
CA GLY A 134 8.86 22.70 8.39
C GLY A 134 7.43 22.21 8.57
N TYR A 135 6.91 21.35 7.67
CA TYR A 135 5.63 20.71 7.88
C TYR A 135 5.70 19.69 9.00
N GLU A 136 4.66 19.66 9.83
CA GLU A 136 4.47 18.66 10.88
C GLU A 136 4.05 17.32 10.26
N LEU A 137 4.87 16.28 10.37
CA LEU A 137 4.46 14.94 9.96
C LEU A 137 3.47 14.36 10.96
N TYR A 138 2.32 13.86 10.49
CA TYR A 138 1.36 13.14 11.34
C TYR A 138 1.91 11.80 11.81
N LEU A 139 2.67 11.13 10.94
CA LEU A 139 3.42 9.93 11.25
C LEU A 139 4.64 9.81 10.31
N ASP A 140 5.64 9.08 10.76
CA ASP A 140 6.87 8.83 10.00
C ASP A 140 6.67 7.61 9.08
N SER A 141 6.07 7.84 7.91
CA SER A 141 5.78 6.77 6.96
C SER A 141 6.99 6.44 6.08
N PRO A 142 7.42 5.16 6.03
CA PRO A 142 8.44 4.70 5.11
C PRO A 142 7.87 4.18 3.77
N THR A 143 6.60 4.49 3.46
CA THR A 143 5.90 3.98 2.29
C THR A 143 5.59 5.07 1.26
N ASN A 144 4.78 4.73 0.26
CA ASN A 144 4.33 5.65 -0.78
C ASN A 144 3.28 6.69 -0.33
N GLN A 145 2.97 6.78 0.95
CA GLN A 145 1.99 7.71 1.49
C GLN A 145 2.63 8.59 2.56
N GLN A 146 2.51 9.91 2.41
CA GLN A 146 3.03 10.88 3.36
C GLN A 146 1.90 11.67 3.97
N PHE A 147 1.84 11.74 5.29
CA PHE A 147 0.77 12.35 6.05
C PHE A 147 1.30 13.56 6.81
N ILE A 148 0.67 14.71 6.64
CA ILE A 148 1.04 15.94 7.33
C ILE A 148 -0.14 16.56 8.07
N VAL A 149 0.16 17.32 9.10
CA VAL A 149 -0.81 18.12 9.84
C VAL A 149 -0.75 19.56 9.35
N VAL A 150 -1.88 20.08 8.90
CA VAL A 150 -2.01 21.44 8.39
C VAL A 150 -3.14 22.20 9.10
N ASP A 151 -3.04 23.51 9.18
CA ASP A 151 -4.15 24.37 9.57
C ASP A 151 -5.06 24.71 8.37
N ASP A 152 -6.13 25.48 8.62
CA ASP A 152 -7.07 25.88 7.57
C ASP A 152 -6.42 26.68 6.47
N LEU A 153 -5.51 27.61 6.80
CA LEU A 153 -4.84 28.49 5.82
C LEU A 153 -3.86 27.70 4.96
N GLN A 154 -3.07 26.83 5.56
CA GLN A 154 -2.17 25.94 4.84
C GLN A 154 -2.93 24.99 3.90
N ARG A 155 -4.04 24.42 4.38
CA ARG A 155 -4.88 23.53 3.59
C ARG A 155 -5.50 24.25 2.40
N GLU A 156 -6.04 25.46 2.59
CA GLU A 156 -6.62 26.25 1.53
C GLU A 156 -5.57 26.61 0.48
N LYS A 157 -4.42 27.12 0.88
CA LYS A 157 -3.30 27.44 -0.03
C LYS A 157 -2.84 26.23 -0.85
N LEU A 158 -2.70 25.06 -0.22
CA LEU A 158 -2.31 23.85 -0.94
C LEU A 158 -3.40 23.42 -1.94
N SER A 159 -4.69 23.54 -1.58
CA SER A 159 -5.81 23.13 -2.43
C SER A 159 -5.96 23.94 -3.71
N GLU A 160 -5.38 25.14 -3.79
CA GLU A 160 -5.36 25.96 -5.01
C GLU A 160 -4.51 25.32 -6.12
N ASN A 161 -3.49 24.54 -5.76
CA ASN A 161 -2.48 24.08 -6.71
C ASN A 161 -2.32 22.56 -6.76
N VAL A 162 -2.76 21.82 -5.72
CA VAL A 162 -2.59 20.38 -5.64
C VAL A 162 -3.81 19.69 -5.01
N ALA A 163 -4.16 18.53 -5.58
CA ALA A 163 -5.14 17.63 -4.97
C ALA A 163 -4.43 16.71 -3.96
N PHE A 164 -4.99 16.61 -2.76
CA PHE A 164 -4.51 15.73 -1.69
C PHE A 164 -5.65 14.93 -1.07
N GLY A 165 -5.34 13.83 -0.41
CA GLY A 165 -6.32 13.07 0.36
C GLY A 165 -6.57 13.74 1.71
N PHE A 166 -7.82 14.04 2.03
CA PHE A 166 -8.22 14.42 3.38
C PHE A 166 -8.42 13.16 4.22
N MET A 167 -7.87 13.15 5.44
CA MET A 167 -7.99 12.01 6.35
C MET A 167 -8.95 12.30 7.50
N GLU A 168 -8.64 13.32 8.30
CA GLU A 168 -9.43 13.67 9.48
C GLU A 168 -9.18 15.11 9.93
N THR A 169 -10.05 15.60 10.79
CA THR A 169 -9.85 16.85 11.54
C THR A 169 -9.54 16.51 12.99
N LEU A 170 -8.43 17.03 13.50
CA LEU A 170 -7.99 16.84 14.88
C LEU A 170 -8.76 17.79 15.84
N GLU A 171 -8.73 17.49 17.15
CA GLU A 171 -9.42 18.27 18.18
C GLU A 171 -9.04 19.75 18.20
N ASN A 172 -7.80 20.08 17.83
CA ASN A 172 -7.26 21.45 17.74
C ASN A 172 -7.63 22.19 16.44
N ARG A 173 -8.57 21.68 15.66
CA ARG A 173 -8.98 22.17 14.33
C ARG A 173 -7.88 22.13 13.27
N LYS A 174 -6.79 21.42 13.50
CA LYS A 174 -5.85 21.07 12.44
C LYS A 174 -6.36 19.88 11.63
N HIS A 175 -5.85 19.69 10.44
CA HIS A 175 -6.29 18.65 9.50
C HIS A 175 -5.14 17.75 9.14
N VAL A 176 -5.40 16.45 9.08
CA VAL A 176 -4.48 15.47 8.51
C VAL A 176 -4.80 15.33 7.04
N ILE A 177 -3.82 15.62 6.20
CA ILE A 177 -3.89 15.43 4.75
C ILE A 177 -2.81 14.45 4.29
N ARG A 178 -3.03 13.84 3.14
CA ARG A 178 -2.16 12.79 2.61
C ARG A 178 -1.76 13.06 1.17
N PHE A 179 -0.45 12.96 0.90
CA PHE A 179 0.09 12.82 -0.44
C PHE A 179 0.37 11.34 -0.73
N CYS A 180 -0.02 10.86 -1.91
CA CYS A 180 0.21 9.50 -2.35
C CYS A 180 0.99 9.50 -3.66
N THR A 181 2.08 8.78 -3.71
CA THR A 181 2.78 8.46 -4.94
C THR A 181 2.41 7.06 -5.43
N SER A 182 2.74 6.78 -6.67
CA SER A 182 2.54 5.48 -7.27
C SER A 182 3.71 5.10 -8.19
N TRP A 183 3.66 3.92 -8.74
CA TRP A 183 4.58 3.45 -9.76
C TRP A 183 4.63 4.35 -11.02
N ALA A 184 3.56 5.12 -11.26
CA ALA A 184 3.42 6.02 -12.41
C ALA A 184 3.69 7.50 -12.07
N THR A 185 4.09 7.80 -10.83
CA THR A 185 4.41 9.18 -10.43
C THR A 185 5.71 9.62 -11.09
N ALA A 186 5.63 10.66 -11.92
CA ALA A 186 6.78 11.21 -12.61
C ALA A 186 7.63 12.13 -11.70
N ASP A 187 8.94 12.16 -11.92
CA ASP A 187 9.84 13.06 -11.17
C ASP A 187 9.47 14.53 -11.34
N GLU A 188 8.97 14.92 -12.52
CA GLU A 188 8.50 16.28 -12.80
C GLU A 188 7.32 16.67 -11.91
N ASP A 189 6.38 15.77 -11.65
CA ASP A 189 5.24 16.03 -10.78
C ASP A 189 5.67 16.10 -9.30
N VAL A 190 6.63 15.28 -8.88
CA VAL A 190 7.27 15.39 -7.56
C VAL A 190 7.93 16.75 -7.38
N ASN A 191 8.70 17.20 -8.36
CA ASN A 191 9.38 18.50 -8.30
C ASN A 191 8.38 19.66 -8.26
N LYS A 192 7.31 19.62 -9.08
CA LYS A 192 6.25 20.64 -9.02
C LYS A 192 5.58 20.69 -7.65
N LEU A 193 5.29 19.53 -7.04
CA LEU A 193 4.74 19.51 -5.68
C LEU A 193 5.70 20.16 -4.70
N ILE A 194 6.99 19.82 -4.77
CA ILE A 194 8.02 20.40 -3.89
C ILE A 194 8.12 21.91 -4.04
N GLU A 195 7.92 22.48 -5.23
CA GLU A 195 7.89 23.92 -5.46
C GLU A 195 6.65 24.59 -4.82
N ILE A 196 5.50 23.89 -4.81
CA ILE A 196 4.23 24.39 -4.24
C ILE A 196 4.26 24.38 -2.71
N LEU A 197 4.89 23.37 -2.08
CA LEU A 197 5.04 23.27 -0.63
C LEU A 197 5.81 24.46 -0.04
#